data_4e6e54c172ad47ba3dc6195d7e586403
#
_entry.id   4e6e54c172ad47ba3dc6195d7e586403
#
_cell.length_a   1.000
_cell.length_b   1.000
_cell.length_c   1.000
_cell.angle_alpha   90.00
_cell.angle_beta   90.00
_cell.angle_gamma   90.00
#
_symmetry.space_group_name_H-M   'P 1'
#
loop_
_entity.id
_entity.type
_entity.pdbx_description
1 polymer ?
#
loop_
_entity_poly.entity_id
_entity_poly.type
_entity_poly.pdbx_seq_one_letter_code
_entity_poly.pdbx_strand_id
1 'polypeptide(L)'
;MNQTIARAVFTLSLIGILLASVSGHDNPARDSVKSPSAASTGPLQELVDKAAKTALDKFKDKGLKDENLSVTLIDLRDPQHPVSAGFRGNERVYPASVVKLFYLVAAHRALEDKRIDDTPELRRALRDMIVDSSNEATQYIVDVLTRTTGGFELPPKEMEEWQEKRNLVNRYFASLGYKNINVNQKTFCEDAYGREKVSRGPNGENRNKLTTDATARLLAEIVTRQAVTTERSAQMMELLKRDYTGVSKDADDQAHGFSGIALQGVEGVRLWSKAGWTSTTRHDAAYLEMPDGSRFVLVIFTTDHATERDIIPTVARVVIDGIKNVK
;
A
#
# COMPACT_ATOMS: atom_id res chain seq x y z
N MET A 1 -17.63 -13.40 83.34
CA MET A 1 -16.48 -12.57 83.77
C MET A 1 -15.21 -13.24 83.26
N ASN A 2 -14.32 -12.52 82.74
CA ASN A 2 -13.03 -12.78 82.15
C ASN A 2 -13.02 -13.01 80.64
N GLN A 3 -12.77 -11.89 79.95
CA GLN A 3 -12.35 -11.81 78.55
C GLN A 3 -10.85 -12.13 78.44
N THR A 4 -10.50 -13.07 77.58
CA THR A 4 -9.11 -13.32 77.20
C THR A 4 -8.89 -12.78 75.76
N ILE A 5 -8.09 -11.76 75.69
CA ILE A 5 -7.70 -11.11 74.39
C ILE A 5 -6.60 -11.94 73.79
N ALA A 6 -6.85 -12.53 72.60
CA ALA A 6 -5.82 -13.18 71.79
C ALA A 6 -5.20 -12.14 70.85
N ARG A 7 -3.88 -11.89 71.01
CA ARG A 7 -3.06 -11.09 70.11
C ARG A 7 -2.72 -11.93 68.88
N ALA A 8 -3.16 -11.49 67.70
CA ALA A 8 -2.71 -12.02 66.42
C ALA A 8 -1.39 -11.36 66.04
N VAL A 9 -0.38 -12.16 65.85
CA VAL A 9 0.94 -11.75 65.31
C VAL A 9 0.83 -11.81 63.78
N PHE A 10 0.92 -10.66 63.12
CA PHE A 10 1.04 -10.58 61.65
C PHE A 10 2.50 -10.77 61.26
N THR A 11 2.81 -11.89 60.65
CA THR A 11 4.08 -12.14 59.97
C THR A 11 4.00 -11.56 58.55
N LEU A 12 4.76 -10.50 58.28
CA LEU A 12 4.95 -9.94 56.94
C LEU A 12 5.88 -10.90 56.16
N SER A 13 5.32 -11.63 55.20
CA SER A 13 6.12 -12.32 54.19
C SER A 13 6.47 -11.36 53.05
N LEU A 14 7.75 -11.01 52.92
CA LEU A 14 8.31 -10.32 51.77
C LEU A 14 8.27 -11.28 50.55
N ILE A 15 7.35 -11.02 49.63
CA ILE A 15 7.40 -11.66 48.30
C ILE A 15 8.35 -10.84 47.43
N GLY A 16 9.53 -11.38 47.18
CA GLY A 16 10.50 -10.86 46.23
C GLY A 16 9.93 -10.98 44.81
N ILE A 17 9.65 -9.85 44.19
CA ILE A 17 9.32 -9.80 42.74
C ILE A 17 10.63 -10.00 41.96
N LEU A 18 10.81 -11.20 41.41
CA LEU A 18 11.82 -11.45 40.40
C LEU A 18 11.40 -10.68 39.12
N LEU A 19 12.07 -9.60 38.84
CA LEU A 19 12.03 -8.95 37.52
C LEU A 19 12.74 -9.90 36.54
N ALA A 20 11.98 -10.69 35.80
CA ALA A 20 12.47 -11.38 34.63
C ALA A 20 12.79 -10.34 33.55
N SER A 21 14.08 -10.09 33.34
CA SER A 21 14.56 -9.36 32.17
C SER A 21 14.12 -10.12 30.92
N VAL A 22 13.15 -9.58 30.20
CA VAL A 22 12.82 -10.00 28.84
C VAL A 22 14.04 -9.63 27.99
N SER A 23 14.87 -10.62 27.69
CA SER A 23 15.91 -10.50 26.66
C SER A 23 15.22 -10.16 25.35
N GLY A 24 15.50 -8.95 24.85
CA GLY A 24 15.12 -8.54 23.52
C GLY A 24 15.68 -9.56 22.52
N HIS A 25 14.79 -10.16 21.73
CA HIS A 25 15.21 -10.85 20.54
C HIS A 25 15.76 -9.78 19.59
N ASP A 26 17.08 -9.78 19.43
CA ASP A 26 17.73 -9.06 18.35
C ASP A 26 17.17 -9.58 17.03
N ASN A 27 16.30 -8.78 16.45
CA ASN A 27 15.84 -8.97 15.08
C ASN A 27 17.06 -8.65 14.20
N PRO A 28 17.60 -9.60 13.39
CA PRO A 28 18.71 -9.27 12.50
C PRO A 28 18.29 -8.08 11.64
N ALA A 29 19.12 -7.05 11.61
CA ALA A 29 18.91 -5.86 10.79
C ALA A 29 18.61 -6.34 9.38
N ARG A 30 17.36 -6.09 8.93
CA ARG A 30 16.98 -6.31 7.53
C ARG A 30 17.77 -5.31 6.71
N ASP A 31 18.57 -5.81 5.77
CA ASP A 31 19.04 -4.99 4.66
C ASP A 31 17.80 -4.54 3.88
N SER A 32 17.24 -3.40 4.31
CA SER A 32 16.12 -2.77 3.60
C SER A 32 16.62 -2.36 2.23
N VAL A 33 15.83 -2.62 1.20
CA VAL A 33 16.00 -1.94 -0.09
C VAL A 33 16.19 -0.46 0.23
N LYS A 34 17.38 0.06 -0.01
CA LYS A 34 17.70 1.47 0.26
C LYS A 34 16.64 2.30 -0.43
N SER A 35 16.02 3.20 0.31
CA SER A 35 15.09 4.19 -0.29
C SER A 35 15.78 4.77 -1.53
N PRO A 36 15.05 4.89 -2.66
CA PRO A 36 15.63 5.43 -3.88
C PRO A 36 16.35 6.73 -3.55
N SER A 37 17.65 6.74 -3.74
CA SER A 37 18.49 7.94 -3.62
C SER A 37 18.14 8.90 -4.75
N ALA A 38 18.28 10.20 -4.49
CA ALA A 38 18.12 11.36 -5.38
C ALA A 38 18.04 11.06 -6.89
N ALA A 39 17.21 11.85 -7.60
CA ALA A 39 16.95 11.75 -9.05
C ALA A 39 18.08 11.06 -9.84
N SER A 40 17.83 9.83 -10.28
CA SER A 40 18.82 9.09 -11.06
C SER A 40 19.00 9.82 -12.40
N THR A 41 20.23 10.16 -12.73
CA THR A 41 20.59 10.58 -14.08
C THR A 41 21.03 9.32 -14.82
N GLY A 42 20.28 8.87 -15.83
CA GLY A 42 20.65 7.69 -16.58
C GLY A 42 19.52 7.16 -17.47
N PRO A 43 19.78 6.09 -18.22
CA PRO A 43 18.83 5.58 -19.22
C PRO A 43 17.43 5.26 -18.66
N LEU A 44 17.33 4.83 -17.38
CA LEU A 44 16.03 4.56 -16.76
C LEU A 44 15.25 5.86 -16.51
N GLN A 45 15.92 6.94 -16.10
CA GLN A 45 15.28 8.24 -15.92
C GLN A 45 14.83 8.82 -17.28
N GLU A 46 15.66 8.73 -18.30
CA GLU A 46 15.29 9.16 -19.66
C GLU A 46 14.04 8.43 -20.15
N LEU A 47 13.90 7.13 -19.84
CA LEU A 47 12.72 6.35 -20.18
C LEU A 47 11.48 6.85 -19.47
N VAL A 48 11.56 7.14 -18.15
CA VAL A 48 10.44 7.67 -17.36
C VAL A 48 10.05 9.07 -17.87
N ASP A 49 11.03 9.94 -18.13
CA ASP A 49 10.76 11.29 -18.63
C ASP A 49 10.11 11.25 -20.01
N LYS A 50 10.57 10.35 -20.89
CA LYS A 50 9.95 10.12 -22.21
C LYS A 50 8.51 9.61 -22.05
N ALA A 51 8.24 8.69 -21.13
CA ALA A 51 6.91 8.14 -20.92
C ALA A 51 5.94 9.22 -20.39
N ALA A 52 6.38 9.99 -19.39
CA ALA A 52 5.60 11.11 -18.85
C ALA A 52 5.33 12.17 -19.91
N LYS A 53 6.38 12.61 -20.65
CA LYS A 53 6.24 13.58 -21.72
C LYS A 53 5.30 13.12 -22.83
N THR A 54 5.37 11.85 -23.22
CA THR A 54 4.47 11.28 -24.26
C THR A 54 3.01 11.39 -23.83
N ALA A 55 2.70 11.08 -22.57
CA ALA A 55 1.34 11.22 -22.05
C ALA A 55 0.93 12.71 -21.97
N LEU A 56 1.77 13.58 -21.41
CA LEU A 56 1.51 15.02 -21.31
C LEU A 56 1.24 15.65 -22.68
N ASP A 57 2.06 15.34 -23.67
CA ASP A 57 1.88 15.86 -25.04
C ASP A 57 0.60 15.33 -25.68
N LYS A 58 0.32 14.02 -25.55
CA LYS A 58 -0.87 13.37 -26.14
C LYS A 58 -2.18 13.90 -25.57
N PHE A 59 -2.21 14.19 -24.27
CA PHE A 59 -3.44 14.63 -23.57
C PHE A 59 -3.43 16.13 -23.24
N LYS A 60 -2.54 16.91 -23.85
CA LYS A 60 -2.45 18.36 -23.66
C LYS A 60 -3.79 19.06 -23.92
N ASP A 61 -4.46 18.70 -25.00
CA ASP A 61 -5.77 19.29 -25.39
C ASP A 61 -6.91 18.87 -24.44
N LYS A 62 -6.68 17.84 -23.61
CA LYS A 62 -7.56 17.40 -22.52
C LYS A 62 -7.22 18.08 -21.20
N GLY A 63 -6.25 18.98 -21.19
CA GLY A 63 -5.83 19.74 -20.02
C GLY A 63 -4.90 19.00 -19.07
N LEU A 64 -4.31 17.85 -19.46
CA LEU A 64 -3.33 17.13 -18.65
C LEU A 64 -2.07 17.99 -18.47
N LYS A 65 -1.67 18.17 -17.22
CA LYS A 65 -0.47 18.93 -16.84
C LYS A 65 0.43 18.09 -15.93
N ASP A 66 1.64 18.59 -15.70
CA ASP A 66 2.63 17.91 -14.85
C ASP A 66 2.08 17.59 -13.46
N GLU A 67 1.32 18.51 -12.85
CA GLU A 67 0.72 18.30 -11.53
C GLU A 67 -0.30 17.16 -11.46
N ASN A 68 -0.84 16.75 -12.59
CA ASN A 68 -1.84 15.67 -12.67
C ASN A 68 -1.23 14.28 -12.83
N LEU A 69 0.07 14.16 -13.08
CA LEU A 69 0.74 12.88 -13.35
C LEU A 69 1.93 12.66 -12.41
N SER A 70 2.01 11.47 -11.84
CA SER A 70 3.20 10.99 -11.13
C SER A 70 3.51 9.57 -11.58
N VAL A 71 4.79 9.28 -11.81
CA VAL A 71 5.27 7.97 -12.29
C VAL A 71 6.50 7.56 -11.50
N THR A 72 6.57 6.30 -11.08
CA THR A 72 7.81 5.68 -10.56
C THR A 72 8.01 4.33 -11.22
N LEU A 73 9.22 4.10 -11.72
CA LEU A 73 9.68 2.87 -12.34
C LEU A 73 10.84 2.31 -11.51
N ILE A 74 10.75 1.03 -11.13
CA ILE A 74 11.86 0.30 -10.50
C ILE A 74 12.23 -0.89 -11.38
N ASP A 75 13.44 -0.90 -11.87
CA ASP A 75 14.03 -2.04 -12.58
C ASP A 75 14.45 -3.10 -11.56
N LEU A 76 13.93 -4.32 -11.72
CA LEU A 76 14.17 -5.48 -10.87
C LEU A 76 14.86 -6.63 -11.62
N ARG A 77 15.54 -6.36 -12.75
CA ARG A 77 16.35 -7.37 -13.44
C ARG A 77 17.45 -7.91 -12.53
N ASP A 78 18.06 -7.05 -11.73
CA ASP A 78 18.87 -7.42 -10.57
C ASP A 78 18.14 -7.00 -9.28
N PRO A 79 17.43 -7.94 -8.61
CA PRO A 79 16.66 -7.62 -7.43
C PRO A 79 17.53 -7.31 -6.19
N GLN A 80 18.84 -7.58 -6.23
CA GLN A 80 19.77 -7.20 -5.17
C GLN A 80 20.21 -5.74 -5.29
N HIS A 81 20.19 -5.17 -6.50
CA HIS A 81 20.59 -3.80 -6.79
C HIS A 81 19.50 -3.11 -7.64
N PRO A 82 18.29 -2.91 -7.10
CA PRO A 82 17.20 -2.29 -7.84
C PRO A 82 17.54 -0.84 -8.22
N VAL A 83 17.25 -0.47 -9.46
CA VAL A 83 17.42 0.91 -9.94
C VAL A 83 16.04 1.55 -10.06
N SER A 84 15.92 2.78 -9.56
CA SER A 84 14.65 3.51 -9.56
C SER A 84 14.76 4.84 -10.30
N ALA A 85 13.71 5.20 -11.00
CA ALA A 85 13.54 6.50 -11.64
C ALA A 85 12.10 7.00 -11.46
N GLY A 86 11.89 8.32 -11.46
CA GLY A 86 10.58 8.87 -11.20
C GLY A 86 10.32 10.21 -11.87
N PHE A 87 9.06 10.45 -12.20
CA PHE A 87 8.51 11.75 -12.56
C PHE A 87 7.53 12.15 -11.48
N ARG A 88 7.84 13.21 -10.69
CA ARG A 88 7.05 13.66 -9.53
C ARG A 88 6.74 12.53 -8.52
N GLY A 89 7.66 11.59 -8.37
CA GLY A 89 7.46 10.35 -7.60
C GLY A 89 7.16 10.56 -6.12
N ASN A 90 7.61 11.67 -5.53
CA ASN A 90 7.40 12.02 -4.11
C ASN A 90 6.14 12.88 -3.85
N GLU A 91 5.32 13.15 -4.87
CA GLU A 91 4.08 13.92 -4.71
C GLU A 91 2.98 13.09 -4.02
N ARG A 92 2.37 13.68 -3.00
CA ARG A 92 1.30 13.04 -2.22
C ARG A 92 -0.05 13.24 -2.88
N VAL A 93 -0.68 12.16 -3.28
CA VAL A 93 -2.04 12.19 -3.82
C VAL A 93 -2.99 11.27 -3.03
N TYR A 94 -4.28 11.48 -3.17
CA TYR A 94 -5.28 10.53 -2.65
C TYR A 94 -5.22 9.25 -3.49
N PRO A 95 -4.89 8.09 -2.89
CA PRO A 95 -4.51 6.89 -3.65
C PRO A 95 -5.68 6.02 -4.12
N ALA A 96 -6.91 6.38 -3.83
CA ALA A 96 -8.06 5.50 -4.01
C ALA A 96 -7.76 4.08 -3.48
N SER A 97 -8.08 3.02 -4.21
CA SER A 97 -7.88 1.63 -3.75
C SER A 97 -6.44 1.14 -3.78
N VAL A 98 -5.48 1.91 -4.28
CA VAL A 98 -4.05 1.53 -4.17
C VAL A 98 -3.58 1.47 -2.72
N VAL A 99 -4.22 2.21 -1.80
CA VAL A 99 -3.95 2.13 -0.35
C VAL A 99 -4.11 0.71 0.21
N LYS A 100 -4.90 -0.15 -0.43
CA LYS A 100 -5.15 -1.53 -0.01
C LYS A 100 -3.89 -2.41 -0.03
N LEU A 101 -2.87 -2.04 -0.82
CA LEU A 101 -1.54 -2.67 -0.76
C LEU A 101 -0.90 -2.51 0.63
N PHE A 102 -1.02 -1.33 1.21
CA PHE A 102 -0.47 -1.05 2.54
C PHE A 102 -1.24 -1.80 3.64
N TYR A 103 -2.56 -1.86 3.54
CA TYR A 103 -3.37 -2.66 4.47
C TYR A 103 -3.09 -4.17 4.33
N LEU A 104 -2.85 -4.65 3.12
CA LEU A 104 -2.47 -6.05 2.87
C LEU A 104 -1.17 -6.40 3.60
N VAL A 105 -0.11 -5.61 3.43
CA VAL A 105 1.18 -5.84 4.09
C VAL A 105 1.05 -5.72 5.61
N ALA A 106 0.33 -4.72 6.12
CA ALA A 106 0.09 -4.56 7.55
C ALA A 106 -0.67 -5.75 8.15
N ALA A 107 -1.67 -6.31 7.42
CA ALA A 107 -2.40 -7.48 7.85
C ALA A 107 -1.52 -8.73 7.89
N HIS A 108 -0.72 -8.97 6.85
CA HIS A 108 0.24 -10.07 6.84
C HIS A 108 1.30 -9.94 7.95
N ARG A 109 1.73 -8.72 8.28
CA ARG A 109 2.62 -8.48 9.45
C ARG A 109 1.92 -8.80 10.77
N ALA A 110 0.66 -8.37 10.91
CA ALA A 110 -0.11 -8.65 12.13
C ALA A 110 -0.40 -10.16 12.31
N LEU A 111 -0.64 -10.89 11.22
CA LEU A 111 -0.78 -12.35 11.22
C LEU A 111 0.53 -13.04 11.62
N GLU A 112 1.67 -12.60 11.08
CA GLU A 112 2.98 -13.14 11.39
C GLU A 112 3.34 -12.95 12.85
N ASP A 113 3.02 -11.77 13.41
CA ASP A 113 3.21 -11.44 14.82
C ASP A 113 2.16 -12.08 15.74
N LYS A 114 1.19 -12.82 15.21
CA LYS A 114 0.06 -13.39 15.96
C LYS A 114 -0.74 -12.34 16.74
N ARG A 115 -0.80 -11.11 16.23
CA ARG A 115 -1.60 -10.01 16.80
C ARG A 115 -3.05 -10.03 16.38
N ILE A 116 -3.35 -10.73 15.29
CA ILE A 116 -4.69 -11.04 14.80
C ILE A 116 -4.77 -12.53 14.45
N ASP A 117 -5.96 -13.11 14.58
CA ASP A 117 -6.19 -14.53 14.30
C ASP A 117 -6.35 -14.77 12.78
N ASP A 118 -5.78 -15.87 12.30
CA ASP A 118 -5.92 -16.32 10.93
C ASP A 118 -7.23 -17.09 10.72
N THR A 119 -8.32 -16.36 10.57
CA THR A 119 -9.67 -16.93 10.40
C THR A 119 -10.06 -17.06 8.92
N PRO A 120 -10.98 -17.99 8.56
CA PRO A 120 -11.53 -18.05 7.19
C PRO A 120 -12.13 -16.71 6.73
N GLU A 121 -12.78 -15.98 7.64
CA GLU A 121 -13.36 -14.66 7.38
C GLU A 121 -12.28 -13.62 7.02
N LEU A 122 -11.18 -13.59 7.77
CA LEU A 122 -10.06 -12.67 7.49
C LEU A 122 -9.41 -12.98 6.13
N ARG A 123 -9.20 -14.27 5.82
CA ARG A 123 -8.64 -14.69 4.52
C ARG A 123 -9.55 -14.27 3.36
N ARG A 124 -10.87 -14.47 3.50
CA ARG A 124 -11.85 -14.02 2.52
C ARG A 124 -11.80 -12.50 2.34
N ALA A 125 -11.78 -11.75 3.44
CA ALA A 125 -11.73 -10.29 3.38
C ALA A 125 -10.42 -9.78 2.73
N LEU A 126 -9.27 -10.39 2.99
CA LEU A 126 -8.01 -10.06 2.32
C LEU A 126 -8.10 -10.30 0.81
N ARG A 127 -8.71 -11.44 0.40
CA ARG A 127 -8.95 -11.72 -1.01
C ARG A 127 -9.86 -10.67 -1.63
N ASP A 128 -11.02 -10.43 -1.07
CA ASP A 128 -12.03 -9.52 -1.62
C ASP A 128 -11.51 -8.07 -1.66
N MET A 129 -10.70 -7.65 -0.65
CA MET A 129 -10.03 -6.35 -0.64
C MET A 129 -9.09 -6.16 -1.84
N ILE A 130 -8.37 -7.20 -2.26
CA ILE A 130 -7.34 -7.09 -3.30
C ILE A 130 -7.86 -7.52 -4.68
N VAL A 131 -8.54 -8.68 -4.78
CA VAL A 131 -8.99 -9.23 -6.06
C VAL A 131 -10.19 -8.42 -6.57
N ASP A 132 -11.20 -8.23 -5.74
CA ASP A 132 -12.44 -7.56 -6.12
C ASP A 132 -12.43 -6.06 -5.77
N SER A 133 -11.35 -5.60 -5.10
CA SER A 133 -11.23 -4.23 -4.61
C SER A 133 -12.38 -3.77 -3.69
N SER A 134 -13.02 -4.70 -2.93
CA SER A 134 -14.13 -4.39 -2.03
C SER A 134 -13.74 -3.36 -0.97
N ASN A 135 -14.57 -2.34 -0.83
CA ASN A 135 -14.43 -1.32 0.20
C ASN A 135 -14.88 -1.84 1.57
N GLU A 136 -15.92 -2.67 1.61
CA GLU A 136 -16.45 -3.29 2.82
C GLU A 136 -15.40 -4.22 3.44
N ALA A 137 -14.76 -5.06 2.62
CA ALA A 137 -13.65 -5.91 3.06
C ALA A 137 -12.49 -5.06 3.60
N THR A 138 -12.18 -3.93 2.94
CA THR A 138 -11.15 -3.00 3.41
C THR A 138 -11.50 -2.40 4.76
N GLN A 139 -12.75 -1.99 4.96
CA GLN A 139 -13.22 -1.45 6.25
C GLN A 139 -13.05 -2.47 7.37
N TYR A 140 -13.45 -3.72 7.13
CA TYR A 140 -13.27 -4.82 8.07
C TYR A 140 -11.78 -5.04 8.41
N ILE A 141 -10.90 -5.11 7.40
CA ILE A 141 -9.46 -5.26 7.61
C ILE A 141 -8.89 -4.12 8.45
N VAL A 142 -9.27 -2.87 8.18
CA VAL A 142 -8.79 -1.71 8.95
C VAL A 142 -9.27 -1.81 10.41
N ASP A 143 -10.52 -2.21 10.64
CA ASP A 143 -11.06 -2.38 11.99
C ASP A 143 -10.33 -3.49 12.77
N VAL A 144 -10.11 -4.64 12.14
CA VAL A 144 -9.35 -5.76 12.73
C VAL A 144 -7.93 -5.34 13.08
N LEU A 145 -7.22 -4.69 12.16
CA LEU A 145 -5.84 -4.25 12.36
C LEU A 145 -5.70 -3.26 13.50
N THR A 146 -6.61 -2.30 13.57
CA THR A 146 -6.49 -1.17 14.49
C THR A 146 -7.31 -1.33 15.76
N ARG A 147 -8.13 -2.39 15.83
CA ARG A 147 -9.09 -2.62 16.95
C ARG A 147 -9.98 -1.40 17.17
N THR A 148 -10.47 -0.83 16.08
CA THR A 148 -11.40 0.29 16.05
C THR A 148 -12.65 -0.09 15.27
N THR A 149 -13.73 0.63 15.47
CA THR A 149 -14.95 0.52 14.66
C THR A 149 -15.47 1.89 14.31
N GLY A 150 -16.22 2.00 13.22
CA GLY A 150 -17.02 3.17 12.92
C GLY A 150 -18.16 3.37 13.95
N GLY A 151 -18.91 4.45 13.83
CA GLY A 151 -20.04 4.76 14.67
C GLY A 151 -20.20 6.27 14.91
N PHE A 152 -21.06 6.64 15.87
CA PHE A 152 -21.27 8.04 16.23
C PHE A 152 -19.97 8.74 16.66
N GLU A 153 -19.98 10.06 16.67
CA GLU A 153 -18.89 10.88 17.19
C GLU A 153 -18.58 10.50 18.64
N LEU A 154 -17.32 10.59 19.00
CA LEU A 154 -16.85 10.33 20.35
C LEU A 154 -16.55 11.64 21.08
N PRO A 155 -16.65 11.65 22.44
CA PRO A 155 -16.09 12.71 23.24
C PRO A 155 -14.59 12.93 22.88
N PRO A 156 -14.05 14.16 23.04
CA PRO A 156 -12.70 14.49 22.56
C PRO A 156 -11.61 13.50 23.02
N LYS A 157 -11.57 13.14 24.30
CA LYS A 157 -10.57 12.21 24.85
C LYS A 157 -10.68 10.81 24.24
N GLU A 158 -11.91 10.29 24.09
CA GLU A 158 -12.13 8.99 23.47
C GLU A 158 -11.79 9.02 21.98
N MET A 159 -12.01 10.16 21.32
CA MET A 159 -11.63 10.36 19.92
C MET A 159 -10.11 10.35 19.72
N GLU A 160 -9.35 10.95 20.65
CA GLU A 160 -7.87 10.89 20.65
C GLU A 160 -7.38 9.44 20.80
N GLU A 161 -7.93 8.68 21.76
CA GLU A 161 -7.59 7.26 21.97
C GLU A 161 -7.94 6.40 20.76
N TRP A 162 -9.08 6.67 20.13
CA TRP A 162 -9.50 5.99 18.91
C TRP A 162 -8.57 6.32 17.74
N GLN A 163 -8.20 7.59 17.58
CA GLN A 163 -7.29 8.04 16.52
C GLN A 163 -5.88 7.47 16.70
N GLU A 164 -5.40 7.34 17.93
CA GLU A 164 -4.11 6.72 18.24
C GLU A 164 -4.09 5.24 17.79
N LYS A 165 -5.16 4.49 18.07
CA LYS A 165 -5.31 3.11 17.56
C LYS A 165 -5.36 3.08 16.04
N ARG A 166 -6.13 3.96 15.42
CA ARG A 166 -6.30 4.04 13.97
C ARG A 166 -4.99 4.33 13.24
N ASN A 167 -4.07 5.05 13.88
CA ASN A 167 -2.74 5.36 13.34
C ASN A 167 -1.73 4.19 13.40
N LEU A 168 -2.13 2.99 13.82
CA LEU A 168 -1.23 1.83 13.92
C LEU A 168 -0.51 1.53 12.59
N VAL A 169 -1.21 1.61 11.47
CA VAL A 169 -0.63 1.32 10.16
C VAL A 169 0.42 2.36 9.76
N ASN A 170 0.16 3.65 10.01
CA ASN A 170 1.15 4.71 9.80
C ASN A 170 2.41 4.47 10.64
N ARG A 171 2.26 4.12 11.93
CA ARG A 171 3.42 3.82 12.80
C ARG A 171 4.22 2.62 12.31
N TYR A 172 3.55 1.57 11.85
CA TYR A 172 4.21 0.41 11.28
C TYR A 172 5.08 0.80 10.07
N PHE A 173 4.53 1.51 9.10
CA PHE A 173 5.30 1.92 7.93
C PHE A 173 6.39 2.95 8.26
N ALA A 174 6.15 3.85 9.21
CA ALA A 174 7.17 4.78 9.69
C ALA A 174 8.37 4.04 10.31
N SER A 175 8.13 2.95 11.06
CA SER A 175 9.19 2.10 11.63
C SER A 175 10.03 1.38 10.56
N LEU A 176 9.49 1.21 9.36
CA LEU A 176 10.19 0.67 8.18
C LEU A 176 10.84 1.78 7.31
N GLY A 177 10.83 3.03 7.80
CA GLY A 177 11.42 4.17 7.10
C GLY A 177 10.58 4.71 5.94
N TYR A 178 9.30 4.34 5.82
CA TYR A 178 8.39 4.98 4.88
C TYR A 178 8.09 6.41 5.34
N LYS A 179 8.21 7.33 4.42
CA LYS A 179 7.97 8.75 4.66
C LYS A 179 6.94 9.27 3.66
N ASN A 180 6.38 10.43 3.95
CA ASN A 180 5.50 11.14 3.03
C ASN A 180 4.24 10.35 2.61
N ILE A 181 3.70 9.51 3.52
CA ILE A 181 2.44 8.78 3.34
C ILE A 181 1.47 9.05 4.48
N ASN A 182 0.20 8.76 4.25
CA ASN A 182 -0.82 8.65 5.30
C ASN A 182 -1.75 7.47 4.97
N VAL A 183 -1.82 6.48 5.85
CA VAL A 183 -2.57 5.24 5.66
C VAL A 183 -3.31 4.91 6.94
N ASN A 184 -4.45 5.56 7.16
CA ASN A 184 -5.24 5.40 8.38
C ASN A 184 -6.76 5.54 8.20
N GLN A 185 -7.23 5.75 6.96
CA GLN A 185 -8.66 5.93 6.69
C GLN A 185 -9.23 4.72 5.97
N LYS A 186 -10.45 4.35 6.34
CA LYS A 186 -11.26 3.39 5.57
C LYS A 186 -11.55 3.92 4.17
N THR A 187 -11.79 3.00 3.24
CA THR A 187 -12.38 3.31 1.95
C THR A 187 -13.90 3.15 2.06
N PHE A 188 -14.65 4.13 1.57
CA PHE A 188 -16.11 4.11 1.61
C PHE A 188 -16.66 4.09 0.19
N CYS A 189 -17.82 3.44 0.01
CA CYS A 189 -18.58 3.53 -1.24
C CYS A 189 -19.27 4.88 -1.39
N GLU A 190 -19.79 5.39 -0.27
CA GLU A 190 -20.41 6.72 -0.17
C GLU A 190 -19.47 7.69 0.55
N ASP A 191 -19.81 8.15 1.74
CA ASP A 191 -18.97 9.04 2.52
C ASP A 191 -18.80 8.55 3.96
N ALA A 192 -17.73 9.03 4.63
CA ALA A 192 -17.50 8.77 6.03
C ALA A 192 -18.53 9.50 6.89
N TYR A 193 -18.95 8.87 8.00
CA TYR A 193 -19.87 9.48 8.97
C TYR A 193 -19.32 9.34 10.39
N GLY A 194 -19.90 10.11 11.33
CA GLY A 194 -19.58 10.08 12.74
C GLY A 194 -18.06 10.22 12.98
N ARG A 195 -17.50 9.37 13.84
CA ARG A 195 -16.07 9.39 14.21
C ARG A 195 -15.11 9.26 13.02
N GLU A 196 -15.50 8.54 11.97
CA GLU A 196 -14.71 8.41 10.76
C GLU A 196 -14.62 9.76 10.00
N LYS A 197 -15.72 10.52 9.97
CA LYS A 197 -15.75 11.86 9.37
C LYS A 197 -14.92 12.85 10.21
N VAL A 198 -15.06 12.80 11.53
CA VAL A 198 -14.24 13.60 12.45
C VAL A 198 -12.75 13.29 12.27
N SER A 199 -12.40 11.99 12.23
CA SER A 199 -11.01 11.56 11.99
C SER A 199 -10.44 12.06 10.66
N ARG A 200 -11.25 12.09 9.61
CA ARG A 200 -10.81 12.55 8.28
C ARG A 200 -10.50 14.05 8.26
N GLY A 201 -11.14 14.81 9.12
CA GLY A 201 -11.08 16.27 9.15
C GLY A 201 -12.06 16.93 8.17
N PRO A 202 -12.47 18.19 8.44
CA PRO A 202 -13.51 18.89 7.68
C PRO A 202 -13.13 19.08 6.20
N ASN A 203 -11.86 19.29 5.89
CA ASN A 203 -11.36 19.45 4.51
C ASN A 203 -10.61 18.20 4.03
N GLY A 204 -10.68 17.09 4.76
CA GLY A 204 -9.99 15.85 4.42
C GLY A 204 -8.48 15.89 4.67
N GLU A 205 -8.01 16.66 5.64
CA GLU A 205 -6.60 16.84 5.99
C GLU A 205 -5.93 15.50 6.29
N ASN A 206 -6.68 14.61 6.96
CA ASN A 206 -6.22 13.28 7.35
C ASN A 206 -6.68 12.17 6.37
N ARG A 207 -7.02 12.51 5.11
CA ARG A 207 -7.29 11.47 4.10
C ARG A 207 -6.05 10.62 3.82
N ASN A 208 -6.28 9.39 3.38
CA ASN A 208 -5.19 8.58 2.85
C ASN A 208 -4.42 9.35 1.77
N LYS A 209 -3.10 9.32 1.84
CA LYS A 209 -2.18 9.94 0.89
C LYS A 209 -1.01 8.98 0.62
N LEU A 210 -0.70 8.77 -0.64
CA LEU A 210 0.47 7.99 -1.07
C LEU A 210 1.27 8.77 -2.10
N THR A 211 2.50 8.34 -2.26
CA THR A 211 3.40 8.72 -3.36
C THR A 211 3.63 7.52 -4.26
N THR A 212 3.95 7.73 -5.53
CA THR A 212 4.32 6.62 -6.42
C THR A 212 5.62 5.96 -5.97
N ASP A 213 6.56 6.72 -5.39
CA ASP A 213 7.82 6.19 -4.83
C ASP A 213 7.56 5.20 -3.68
N ALA A 214 6.76 5.59 -2.69
CA ALA A 214 6.44 4.71 -1.56
C ALA A 214 5.66 3.47 -2.00
N THR A 215 4.76 3.63 -2.97
CA THR A 215 3.95 2.54 -3.50
C THR A 215 4.81 1.56 -4.32
N ALA A 216 5.70 2.07 -5.18
CA ALA A 216 6.61 1.26 -5.97
C ALA A 216 7.59 0.49 -5.07
N ARG A 217 8.16 1.14 -4.04
CA ARG A 217 8.97 0.49 -3.03
C ARG A 217 8.23 -0.67 -2.37
N LEU A 218 6.99 -0.46 -1.91
CA LEU A 218 6.20 -1.50 -1.24
C LEU A 218 5.94 -2.70 -2.17
N LEU A 219 5.55 -2.42 -3.42
CA LEU A 219 5.31 -3.48 -4.38
C LEU A 219 6.62 -4.23 -4.73
N ALA A 220 7.75 -3.53 -4.87
CA ALA A 220 9.06 -4.16 -5.03
C ALA A 220 9.43 -5.07 -3.85
N GLU A 221 9.23 -4.62 -2.60
CA GLU A 221 9.45 -5.45 -1.40
C GLU A 221 8.56 -6.72 -1.39
N ILE A 222 7.31 -6.63 -1.86
CA ILE A 222 6.43 -7.80 -1.99
C ILE A 222 6.96 -8.78 -3.03
N VAL A 223 7.26 -8.32 -4.24
CA VAL A 223 7.62 -9.22 -5.36
C VAL A 223 9.03 -9.80 -5.22
N THR A 224 9.93 -9.11 -4.50
CA THR A 224 11.27 -9.63 -4.17
C THR A 224 11.30 -10.43 -2.86
N ARG A 225 10.14 -10.75 -2.28
CA ARG A 225 10.00 -11.56 -1.05
C ARG A 225 10.59 -10.93 0.21
N GLN A 226 10.68 -9.60 0.25
CA GLN A 226 11.22 -8.83 1.38
C GLN A 226 10.13 -8.25 2.29
N ALA A 227 8.88 -8.18 1.84
CA ALA A 227 7.77 -7.73 2.66
C ALA A 227 7.35 -8.81 3.67
N VAL A 228 7.43 -8.51 4.96
CA VAL A 228 7.08 -9.41 6.09
C VAL A 228 7.97 -10.64 6.16
N THR A 229 7.61 -11.74 5.46
CA THR A 229 8.42 -12.95 5.25
C THR A 229 8.30 -13.42 3.80
N THR A 230 9.14 -14.37 3.39
CA THR A 230 9.07 -14.98 2.04
C THR A 230 7.69 -15.61 1.78
N GLU A 231 7.16 -16.34 2.77
CA GLU A 231 5.86 -17.02 2.67
C GLU A 231 4.71 -16.02 2.61
N ARG A 232 4.75 -14.98 3.45
CA ARG A 232 3.73 -13.90 3.44
C ARG A 232 3.76 -13.12 2.14
N SER A 233 4.94 -12.81 1.62
CA SER A 233 5.09 -12.18 0.30
C SER A 233 4.51 -13.05 -0.82
N ALA A 234 4.72 -14.39 -0.76
CA ALA A 234 4.14 -15.31 -1.71
C ALA A 234 2.59 -15.27 -1.69
N GLN A 235 2.01 -15.31 -0.49
CA GLN A 235 0.55 -15.21 -0.31
C GLN A 235 -0.01 -13.89 -0.86
N MET A 236 0.67 -12.78 -0.62
CA MET A 236 0.30 -11.47 -1.16
C MET A 236 0.36 -11.44 -2.69
N MET A 237 1.40 -12.03 -3.29
CA MET A 237 1.52 -12.12 -4.74
C MET A 237 0.39 -12.93 -5.39
N GLU A 238 -0.08 -14.01 -4.77
CA GLU A 238 -1.22 -14.77 -5.30
C GLU A 238 -2.48 -13.90 -5.41
N LEU A 239 -2.71 -13.00 -4.45
CA LEU A 239 -3.86 -12.08 -4.48
C LEU A 239 -3.69 -10.96 -5.53
N LEU A 240 -2.46 -10.57 -5.84
CA LEU A 240 -2.16 -9.49 -6.78
C LEU A 240 -2.09 -9.95 -8.24
N LYS A 241 -2.00 -11.26 -8.50
CA LYS A 241 -1.89 -11.83 -9.84
C LYS A 241 -3.10 -11.45 -10.70
N ARG A 242 -2.84 -11.05 -11.96
CA ARG A 242 -3.87 -10.67 -12.92
C ARG A 242 -3.75 -11.50 -14.19
N ASP A 243 -4.90 -11.92 -14.68
CA ASP A 243 -5.02 -12.48 -16.04
C ASP A 243 -5.50 -11.35 -16.96
N TYR A 244 -4.59 -10.82 -17.78
CA TYR A 244 -4.87 -9.75 -18.73
C TYR A 244 -5.27 -10.28 -20.11
N THR A 245 -5.32 -11.61 -20.28
CA THR A 245 -5.75 -12.26 -21.51
C THR A 245 -7.27 -12.18 -21.67
N GLY A 246 -7.74 -12.15 -22.91
CA GLY A 246 -9.18 -12.01 -23.16
C GLY A 246 -9.68 -10.59 -23.18
N VAL A 247 -10.98 -10.42 -22.96
CA VAL A 247 -11.67 -9.12 -23.01
C VAL A 247 -12.60 -8.99 -21.81
N SER A 248 -12.51 -7.89 -21.09
CA SER A 248 -13.49 -7.49 -20.07
C SER A 248 -14.49 -6.50 -20.63
N LYS A 249 -15.75 -6.61 -20.22
CA LYS A 249 -16.78 -5.58 -20.48
C LYS A 249 -16.71 -4.42 -19.48
N ASP A 250 -16.04 -4.65 -18.34
CA ASP A 250 -15.81 -3.64 -17.33
C ASP A 250 -14.53 -2.88 -17.66
N ALA A 251 -14.68 -1.61 -18.02
CA ALA A 251 -13.56 -0.73 -18.33
C ALA A 251 -12.71 -0.37 -17.09
N ASP A 252 -13.19 -0.70 -15.90
CA ASP A 252 -12.48 -0.50 -14.62
C ASP A 252 -11.98 -1.82 -14.03
N ASP A 253 -12.05 -2.91 -14.79
CA ASP A 253 -11.41 -4.18 -14.47
C ASP A 253 -9.89 -4.01 -14.25
N GLN A 254 -9.39 -4.54 -13.12
CA GLN A 254 -7.99 -4.31 -12.72
C GLN A 254 -6.97 -4.96 -13.68
N ALA A 255 -7.35 -6.02 -14.40
CA ALA A 255 -6.48 -6.68 -15.36
C ALA A 255 -6.54 -6.04 -16.76
N HIS A 256 -7.72 -5.54 -17.16
CA HIS A 256 -8.00 -5.11 -18.54
C HIS A 256 -8.17 -3.60 -18.71
N GLY A 257 -8.28 -2.85 -17.61
CA GLY A 257 -8.65 -1.43 -17.64
C GLY A 257 -7.54 -0.42 -17.33
N PHE A 258 -6.32 -0.88 -17.05
CA PHE A 258 -5.19 -0.05 -16.60
C PHE A 258 -3.91 -0.38 -17.38
N SER A 259 -2.81 -0.69 -16.72
CA SER A 259 -1.58 -1.12 -17.40
C SER A 259 -1.78 -2.36 -18.28
N GLY A 260 -2.75 -3.21 -17.95
CA GLY A 260 -3.11 -4.37 -18.77
C GLY A 260 -3.53 -4.04 -20.21
N ILE A 261 -4.12 -2.85 -20.46
CA ILE A 261 -4.42 -2.39 -21.82
C ILE A 261 -3.12 -2.30 -22.66
N ALA A 262 -2.02 -1.86 -22.05
CA ALA A 262 -0.73 -1.78 -22.73
C ALA A 262 -0.14 -3.15 -23.09
N LEU A 263 -0.66 -4.24 -22.52
CA LEU A 263 -0.21 -5.61 -22.78
C LEU A 263 -1.00 -6.30 -23.89
N GLN A 264 -2.07 -5.70 -24.41
CA GLN A 264 -2.84 -6.28 -25.49
C GLN A 264 -1.94 -6.56 -26.71
N GLY A 265 -1.94 -7.82 -27.18
CA GLY A 265 -1.08 -8.29 -28.24
C GLY A 265 0.36 -8.61 -27.83
N VAL A 266 0.69 -8.56 -26.54
CA VAL A 266 2.00 -8.98 -26.01
C VAL A 266 1.79 -10.32 -25.27
N GLU A 267 2.34 -11.41 -25.79
CA GLU A 267 2.22 -12.72 -25.18
C GLU A 267 3.29 -13.00 -24.15
N GLY A 268 3.00 -13.90 -23.18
CA GLY A 268 3.98 -14.39 -22.23
C GLY A 268 4.34 -13.45 -21.08
N VAL A 269 3.66 -12.32 -20.94
CA VAL A 269 3.83 -11.41 -19.80
C VAL A 269 3.13 -11.97 -18.57
N ARG A 270 3.72 -11.77 -17.39
CA ARG A 270 3.06 -12.00 -16.11
C ARG A 270 2.81 -10.66 -15.43
N LEU A 271 1.58 -10.47 -14.97
CA LEU A 271 1.12 -9.21 -14.38
C LEU A 271 0.62 -9.43 -12.94
N TRP A 272 1.07 -8.58 -12.03
CA TRP A 272 0.54 -8.40 -10.68
C TRP A 272 0.24 -6.94 -10.48
N SER A 273 -0.97 -6.61 -10.03
CA SER A 273 -1.32 -5.20 -9.89
C SER A 273 -2.36 -4.92 -8.81
N LYS A 274 -2.42 -3.66 -8.41
CA LYS A 274 -3.52 -3.08 -7.67
C LYS A 274 -3.88 -1.72 -8.25
N ALA A 275 -5.06 -1.64 -8.84
CA ALA A 275 -5.62 -0.41 -9.34
C ALA A 275 -6.41 0.36 -8.27
N GLY A 276 -6.62 1.65 -8.52
CA GLY A 276 -7.48 2.50 -7.71
C GLY A 276 -8.07 3.64 -8.53
N TRP A 277 -9.37 3.88 -8.38
CA TRP A 277 -10.04 4.96 -9.10
C TRP A 277 -11.20 5.56 -8.33
N THR A 278 -11.55 6.79 -8.71
CA THR A 278 -12.75 7.52 -8.31
C THR A 278 -13.25 8.35 -9.50
N SER A 279 -14.19 9.23 -9.29
CA SER A 279 -14.62 10.19 -10.33
C SER A 279 -13.52 11.19 -10.73
N THR A 280 -12.47 11.35 -9.93
CA THR A 280 -11.41 12.35 -10.17
C THR A 280 -10.02 11.75 -10.34
N THR A 281 -9.76 10.56 -9.79
CA THR A 281 -8.42 9.94 -9.80
C THR A 281 -8.45 8.58 -10.47
N ARG A 282 -7.34 8.23 -11.17
CA ARG A 282 -7.13 6.90 -11.73
C ARG A 282 -5.66 6.52 -11.56
N HIS A 283 -5.41 5.37 -10.93
CA HIS A 283 -4.09 4.95 -10.50
C HIS A 283 -3.86 3.48 -10.79
N ASP A 284 -2.61 3.11 -11.05
CA ASP A 284 -2.20 1.72 -11.11
C ASP A 284 -0.82 1.53 -10.45
N ALA A 285 -0.67 0.41 -9.76
CA ALA A 285 0.60 -0.07 -9.24
C ALA A 285 0.78 -1.50 -9.76
N ALA A 286 1.67 -1.67 -10.72
CA ALA A 286 1.87 -2.92 -11.44
C ALA A 286 3.31 -3.43 -11.32
N TYR A 287 3.47 -4.75 -11.20
CA TYR A 287 4.71 -5.47 -11.41
C TYR A 287 4.57 -6.33 -12.66
N LEU A 288 5.54 -6.28 -13.53
CA LEU A 288 5.56 -7.00 -14.80
C LEU A 288 6.82 -7.86 -14.93
N GLU A 289 6.63 -9.07 -15.42
CA GLU A 289 7.70 -9.93 -15.90
C GLU A 289 7.50 -10.19 -17.38
N MET A 290 8.44 -9.72 -18.18
CA MET A 290 8.40 -9.76 -19.63
C MET A 290 9.06 -11.03 -20.18
N PRO A 291 8.68 -11.50 -21.38
CA PRO A 291 9.28 -12.69 -22.02
C PRO A 291 10.77 -12.55 -22.29
N ASP A 292 11.27 -11.33 -22.45
CA ASP A 292 12.69 -11.02 -22.67
C ASP A 292 13.54 -11.04 -21.40
N GLY A 293 12.91 -11.35 -20.24
CA GLY A 293 13.55 -11.38 -18.94
C GLY A 293 13.53 -10.03 -18.19
N SER A 294 13.01 -8.96 -18.79
CA SER A 294 12.81 -7.69 -18.07
C SER A 294 11.80 -7.88 -16.94
N ARG A 295 12.11 -7.32 -15.78
CA ARG A 295 11.25 -7.34 -14.58
C ARG A 295 11.25 -5.95 -13.98
N PHE A 296 10.07 -5.39 -13.74
CA PHE A 296 9.99 -4.03 -13.23
C PHE A 296 8.67 -3.75 -12.51
N VAL A 297 8.73 -2.83 -11.56
CA VAL A 297 7.55 -2.21 -10.95
C VAL A 297 7.32 -0.86 -11.63
N LEU A 298 6.08 -0.63 -12.05
CA LEU A 298 5.62 0.62 -12.62
C LEU A 298 4.40 1.12 -11.84
N VAL A 299 4.51 2.29 -11.24
CA VAL A 299 3.40 2.96 -10.54
C VAL A 299 3.07 4.26 -11.25
N ILE A 300 1.80 4.43 -11.60
CA ILE A 300 1.28 5.61 -12.31
C ILE A 300 0.08 6.15 -11.54
N PHE A 301 0.16 7.39 -11.11
CA PHE A 301 -0.96 8.10 -10.48
C PHE A 301 -1.39 9.26 -11.35
N THR A 302 -2.72 9.36 -11.62
CA THR A 302 -3.32 10.49 -12.32
C THR A 302 -4.43 11.12 -11.48
N THR A 303 -4.48 12.43 -11.43
CA THR A 303 -5.48 13.22 -10.72
C THR A 303 -6.22 14.12 -11.70
N ASP A 304 -7.51 14.40 -11.40
CA ASP A 304 -8.42 15.26 -12.19
C ASP A 304 -8.68 14.80 -13.64
N HIS A 305 -8.21 13.59 -14.00
CA HIS A 305 -8.34 13.01 -15.34
C HIS A 305 -8.82 11.55 -15.30
N ALA A 306 -9.70 11.18 -14.37
CA ALA A 306 -10.17 9.80 -14.21
C ALA A 306 -10.87 9.23 -15.43
N THR A 307 -11.50 10.08 -16.24
CA THR A 307 -12.21 9.71 -17.47
C THR A 307 -11.30 9.48 -18.67
N GLU A 308 -10.06 10.03 -18.63
CA GLU A 308 -9.06 9.85 -19.68
C GLU A 308 -8.30 8.53 -19.46
N ARG A 309 -8.99 7.42 -19.75
CA ARG A 309 -8.54 6.05 -19.43
C ARG A 309 -7.24 5.65 -20.13
N ASP A 310 -6.87 6.32 -21.20
CA ASP A 310 -5.68 6.02 -22.02
C ASP A 310 -4.38 6.63 -21.47
N ILE A 311 -4.42 7.47 -20.42
CA ILE A 311 -3.19 8.06 -19.85
C ILE A 311 -2.29 6.94 -19.31
N ILE A 312 -2.80 6.08 -18.43
CA ILE A 312 -2.02 4.98 -17.84
C ILE A 312 -1.48 4.03 -18.91
N PRO A 313 -2.29 3.51 -19.86
CA PRO A 313 -1.78 2.67 -20.94
C PRO A 313 -0.74 3.36 -21.82
N THR A 314 -0.85 4.67 -22.06
CA THR A 314 0.14 5.43 -22.84
C THR A 314 1.50 5.44 -22.15
N VAL A 315 1.56 5.75 -20.84
CA VAL A 315 2.79 5.70 -20.05
C VAL A 315 3.34 4.28 -20.02
N ALA A 316 2.49 3.28 -19.70
CA ALA A 316 2.90 1.89 -19.60
C ALA A 316 3.47 1.34 -20.92
N ARG A 317 2.87 1.68 -22.07
CA ARG A 317 3.37 1.25 -23.40
C ARG A 317 4.77 1.75 -23.66
N VAL A 318 5.04 3.04 -23.41
CA VAL A 318 6.40 3.61 -23.61
C VAL A 318 7.44 2.90 -22.74
N VAL A 319 7.08 2.57 -21.49
CA VAL A 319 7.98 1.84 -20.58
C VAL A 319 8.19 0.40 -21.07
N ILE A 320 7.13 -0.33 -21.41
CA ILE A 320 7.20 -1.72 -21.92
C ILE A 320 8.08 -1.81 -23.15
N ASP A 321 7.91 -0.89 -24.12
CA ASP A 321 8.67 -0.90 -25.36
C ASP A 321 10.13 -0.49 -25.17
N GLY A 322 10.42 0.32 -24.14
CA GLY A 322 11.72 0.92 -23.90
C GLY A 322 12.62 0.18 -22.92
N ILE A 323 12.04 -0.54 -21.93
CA ILE A 323 12.78 -1.09 -20.78
C ILE A 323 13.89 -2.07 -21.18
N LYS A 324 13.71 -2.85 -22.23
CA LYS A 324 14.72 -3.78 -22.77
C LYS A 324 15.99 -3.10 -23.24
N ASN A 325 15.92 -1.81 -23.61
CA ASN A 325 17.04 -1.04 -24.12
C ASN A 325 17.80 -0.28 -23.00
N VAL A 326 17.27 -0.28 -21.80
CA VAL A 326 17.94 0.28 -20.62
C VAL A 326 19.06 -0.68 -20.20
N LYS A 327 20.30 -0.20 -20.20
CA LYS A 327 21.48 -0.97 -19.81
C LYS A 327 21.94 -0.59 -18.41
#